data_8abb7a84d5e757ab81fcd7813da2896d
#
_entry.id   8abb7a84d5e757ab81fcd7813da2896d
#
_cell.length_a   1.000
_cell.length_b   1.000
_cell.length_c   1.000
_cell.angle_alpha   90.00
_cell.angle_beta   90.00
_cell.angle_gamma   90.00
#
_symmetry.space_group_name_H-M   'P 1'
#
loop_
_entity.id
_entity.type
_entity.pdbx_description
1 polymer ?
#
loop_
_entity_poly.entity_id
_entity_poly.type
_entity_poly.pdbx_seq_one_letter_code
_entity_poly.pdbx_strand_id
1 'polypeptide(L)'
;MNTIKIFIISLFIAPVLVFAQNGTPLPNAGLTPESPFYFIDKLGEILREFFTFSPEGKARLQIAFAAERVAEIKVVLETKGVDAKGLEIAEARLREHLGEAAEIVIKQKNKGKDVSNLAKELNDDFEESKFALTDSFKSEKKALEAREDELEKQMKAAAKAGDTAKAEAFAQELGRVKAQLELLELKEKEFEDDFDEEEEKLEEEMNAQQKAEETIREAEEEKAEMIEEAQEEGAEIPASAFVKFDRLLSQAKELLARENYQGAKQLAEQAEDALEGVDKEIEKFEKEKERKEEQVKDEEEQKQEREKQEEEENND
;
A
#
# COMPACT_ATOMS: atom_id res chain seq x y z
N MET A 1 -57.51 11.34 6.39
CA MET A 1 -56.67 11.43 5.16
C MET A 1 -55.24 11.57 5.65
N ASN A 2 -54.49 10.47 5.72
CA ASN A 2 -53.11 10.44 6.16
C ASN A 2 -52.19 10.52 4.92
N THR A 3 -51.53 11.64 4.77
CA THR A 3 -50.52 11.84 3.71
C THR A 3 -49.21 11.19 4.12
N ILE A 4 -48.89 10.06 3.51
CA ILE A 4 -47.59 9.39 3.61
C ILE A 4 -46.56 10.22 2.86
N LYS A 5 -45.62 10.83 3.57
CA LYS A 5 -44.46 11.48 2.98
C LYS A 5 -43.45 10.41 2.59
N ILE A 6 -43.36 10.13 1.29
CA ILE A 6 -42.30 9.27 0.73
C ILE A 6 -41.01 10.08 0.71
N PHE A 7 -40.03 9.70 1.53
CA PHE A 7 -38.67 10.17 1.45
C PHE A 7 -37.95 9.42 0.31
N ILE A 8 -37.76 10.08 -0.81
CA ILE A 8 -36.89 9.59 -1.87
C ILE A 8 -35.46 9.84 -1.43
N ILE A 9 -34.79 8.78 -0.94
CA ILE A 9 -33.33 8.78 -0.75
C ILE A 9 -32.73 8.69 -2.14
N SER A 10 -32.23 9.82 -2.63
CA SER A 10 -31.45 9.91 -3.87
C SER A 10 -30.09 9.25 -3.59
N LEU A 11 -29.93 8.00 -4.02
CA LEU A 11 -28.65 7.30 -4.02
C LEU A 11 -27.76 7.92 -5.08
N PHE A 12 -26.86 8.80 -4.66
CA PHE A 12 -25.76 9.28 -5.51
C PHE A 12 -24.82 8.12 -5.79
N ILE A 13 -25.02 7.46 -6.93
CA ILE A 13 -24.00 6.59 -7.52
C ILE A 13 -22.97 7.52 -8.16
N ALA A 14 -21.89 7.82 -7.43
CA ALA A 14 -20.71 8.40 -8.03
C ALA A 14 -20.13 7.35 -9.02
N PRO A 15 -19.81 7.74 -10.28
CA PRO A 15 -19.10 6.83 -11.15
C PRO A 15 -17.70 6.61 -10.56
N VAL A 16 -17.44 5.40 -10.09
CA VAL A 16 -16.10 4.96 -9.77
C VAL A 16 -15.33 4.94 -11.09
N LEU A 17 -14.42 5.87 -11.25
CA LEU A 17 -13.43 5.82 -12.33
C LEU A 17 -12.51 4.64 -12.01
N VAL A 18 -12.79 3.53 -12.67
CA VAL A 18 -11.88 2.38 -12.68
C VAL A 18 -10.67 2.80 -13.52
N PHE A 19 -9.60 3.23 -12.84
CA PHE A 19 -8.29 3.27 -13.46
C PHE A 19 -7.89 1.84 -13.73
N ALA A 20 -7.59 1.52 -14.97
CA ALA A 20 -7.03 0.24 -15.36
C ALA A 20 -5.59 0.17 -14.81
N GLN A 21 -5.43 -0.43 -13.65
CA GLN A 21 -4.14 -0.88 -13.15
C GLN A 21 -3.70 -2.09 -13.96
N ASN A 22 -2.43 -2.18 -14.28
CA ASN A 22 -1.83 -3.27 -15.04
C ASN A 22 -1.61 -4.55 -14.20
N GLY A 23 -2.44 -4.81 -13.22
CA GLY A 23 -2.44 -6.01 -12.41
C GLY A 23 -3.70 -6.85 -12.65
N THR A 24 -3.65 -8.13 -12.34
CA THR A 24 -4.84 -8.97 -12.32
C THR A 24 -5.82 -8.40 -11.29
N PRO A 25 -7.07 -8.11 -11.66
CA PRO A 25 -7.99 -7.49 -10.70
C PRO A 25 -8.23 -8.45 -9.54
N LEU A 26 -8.11 -7.95 -8.31
CA LEU A 26 -8.49 -8.70 -7.13
C LEU A 26 -9.88 -9.34 -7.29
N PRO A 27 -10.09 -10.53 -6.74
CA PRO A 27 -11.42 -11.15 -6.73
C PRO A 27 -12.42 -10.24 -6.00
N ASN A 28 -13.71 -10.51 -6.21
CA ASN A 28 -14.73 -9.80 -5.44
C ASN A 28 -14.60 -10.18 -3.96
N ALA A 29 -14.52 -9.20 -3.08
CA ALA A 29 -14.45 -9.40 -1.63
C ALA A 29 -15.65 -10.19 -1.04
N GLY A 30 -16.72 -10.38 -1.80
CA GLY A 30 -17.89 -11.11 -1.31
C GLY A 30 -18.51 -10.45 -0.07
N LEU A 31 -18.74 -11.27 0.96
CA LEU A 31 -19.22 -10.82 2.25
C LEU A 31 -18.05 -10.57 3.21
N THR A 32 -17.88 -9.34 3.66
CA THR A 32 -16.82 -9.00 4.63
C THR A 32 -17.08 -9.67 6.00
N PRO A 33 -16.03 -9.86 6.83
CA PRO A 33 -16.14 -10.51 8.15
C PRO A 33 -17.15 -9.89 9.10
N GLU A 34 -17.54 -8.64 8.91
CA GLU A 34 -18.56 -7.95 9.71
C GLU A 34 -19.99 -8.24 9.24
N SER A 35 -20.17 -8.89 8.10
CA SER A 35 -21.46 -9.28 7.59
C SER A 35 -22.05 -10.42 8.46
N PRO A 36 -23.32 -10.33 8.88
CA PRO A 36 -23.98 -11.42 9.59
C PRO A 36 -24.11 -12.69 8.74
N PHE A 37 -23.89 -12.58 7.43
CA PHE A 37 -23.95 -13.70 6.48
C PHE A 37 -22.56 -14.23 6.08
N TYR A 38 -21.47 -13.72 6.68
CA TYR A 38 -20.09 -14.14 6.40
C TYR A 38 -19.88 -15.67 6.52
N PHE A 39 -20.65 -16.33 7.39
CA PHE A 39 -20.58 -17.79 7.51
C PHE A 39 -20.93 -18.53 6.22
N ILE A 40 -21.66 -17.90 5.28
CA ILE A 40 -22.01 -18.50 3.98
C ILE A 40 -20.77 -18.57 3.09
N ASP A 41 -19.93 -17.53 3.09
CA ASP A 41 -18.66 -17.54 2.35
C ASP A 41 -17.75 -18.64 2.89
N LYS A 42 -17.61 -18.73 4.21
CA LYS A 42 -16.85 -19.84 4.86
C LYS A 42 -17.36 -21.22 4.48
N LEU A 43 -18.67 -21.40 4.43
CA LEU A 43 -19.25 -22.68 3.99
C LEU A 43 -18.91 -22.95 2.52
N GLY A 44 -18.89 -21.93 1.67
CA GLY A 44 -18.47 -22.02 0.28
C GLY A 44 -17.00 -22.44 0.13
N GLU A 45 -16.10 -21.88 0.94
CA GLU A 45 -14.67 -22.25 0.99
C GLU A 45 -14.51 -23.72 1.40
N ILE A 46 -15.13 -24.15 2.50
CA ILE A 46 -15.09 -25.55 2.95
C ILE A 46 -15.59 -26.52 1.88
N LEU A 47 -16.65 -26.16 1.16
CA LEU A 47 -17.15 -27.02 0.06
C LEU A 47 -16.18 -27.07 -1.11
N ARG A 48 -15.59 -25.94 -1.54
CA ARG A 48 -14.58 -25.91 -2.60
C ARG A 48 -13.37 -26.77 -2.22
N GLU A 49 -12.86 -26.63 -0.99
CA GLU A 49 -11.74 -27.43 -0.49
C GLU A 49 -12.08 -28.93 -0.45
N PHE A 50 -13.26 -29.27 0.05
CA PHE A 50 -13.71 -30.66 0.12
C PHE A 50 -13.78 -31.33 -1.26
N PHE A 51 -14.15 -30.60 -2.30
CA PHE A 51 -14.21 -31.12 -3.68
C PHE A 51 -12.89 -30.99 -4.44
N THR A 52 -11.85 -30.40 -3.87
CA THR A 52 -10.53 -30.30 -4.47
C THR A 52 -9.64 -31.43 -3.98
N PHE A 53 -9.37 -32.42 -4.86
CA PHE A 53 -8.69 -33.66 -4.45
C PHE A 53 -7.18 -33.64 -4.69
N SER A 54 -6.68 -32.83 -5.64
CA SER A 54 -5.25 -32.75 -5.90
C SER A 54 -4.56 -31.78 -4.93
N PRO A 55 -3.37 -32.11 -4.42
CA PRO A 55 -2.60 -31.20 -3.59
C PRO A 55 -2.31 -29.86 -4.29
N GLU A 56 -1.93 -29.91 -5.55
CA GLU A 56 -1.66 -28.75 -6.36
C GLU A 56 -2.91 -27.86 -6.50
N GLY A 57 -4.08 -28.48 -6.74
CA GLY A 57 -5.36 -27.77 -6.76
C GLY A 57 -5.72 -27.15 -5.42
N LYS A 58 -5.39 -27.82 -4.30
CA LYS A 58 -5.59 -27.27 -2.96
C LYS A 58 -4.69 -26.07 -2.70
N ALA A 59 -3.41 -26.13 -3.07
CA ALA A 59 -2.50 -25.00 -2.92
C ALA A 59 -3.00 -23.77 -3.68
N ARG A 60 -3.38 -23.91 -4.95
CA ARG A 60 -3.99 -22.83 -5.75
C ARG A 60 -5.29 -22.31 -5.15
N LEU A 61 -6.09 -23.19 -4.54
CA LEU A 61 -7.32 -22.78 -3.88
C LEU A 61 -7.05 -21.94 -2.63
N GLN A 62 -6.03 -22.28 -1.85
CA GLN A 62 -5.63 -21.51 -0.68
C GLN A 62 -5.15 -20.10 -1.08
N ILE A 63 -4.37 -19.98 -2.16
CA ILE A 63 -3.99 -18.67 -2.70
C ILE A 63 -5.19 -17.86 -3.18
N ALA A 64 -6.14 -18.51 -3.89
CA ALA A 64 -7.37 -17.83 -4.28
C ALA A 64 -8.16 -17.29 -3.06
N PHE A 65 -8.19 -18.06 -1.97
CA PHE A 65 -8.78 -17.58 -0.72
C PHE A 65 -7.97 -16.45 -0.07
N ALA A 66 -6.64 -16.52 -0.12
CA ALA A 66 -5.78 -15.42 0.34
C ALA A 66 -6.09 -14.12 -0.42
N ALA A 67 -6.18 -14.17 -1.74
CA ALA A 67 -6.55 -13.02 -2.57
C ALA A 67 -7.98 -12.50 -2.26
N GLU A 68 -8.95 -13.39 -1.95
CA GLU A 68 -10.27 -12.97 -1.45
C GLU A 68 -10.14 -12.21 -0.10
N ARG A 69 -9.23 -12.63 0.79
CA ARG A 69 -8.97 -11.93 2.08
C ARG A 69 -8.35 -10.55 1.85
N VAL A 70 -7.40 -10.41 0.92
CA VAL A 70 -6.85 -9.11 0.54
C VAL A 70 -7.96 -8.17 0.07
N ALA A 71 -8.87 -8.65 -0.79
CA ALA A 71 -10.01 -7.86 -1.22
C ALA A 71 -10.96 -7.46 -0.07
N GLU A 72 -11.18 -8.35 0.91
CA GLU A 72 -11.95 -8.04 2.12
C GLU A 72 -11.27 -6.98 2.99
N ILE A 73 -9.95 -7.10 3.20
CA ILE A 73 -9.15 -6.12 3.95
C ILE A 73 -9.29 -4.74 3.30
N LYS A 74 -9.12 -4.65 1.99
CA LYS A 74 -9.31 -3.41 1.23
C LYS A 74 -10.68 -2.79 1.50
N VAL A 75 -11.75 -3.56 1.34
CA VAL A 75 -13.13 -3.06 1.56
C VAL A 75 -13.35 -2.63 3.01
N VAL A 76 -12.79 -3.35 3.99
CA VAL A 76 -12.90 -2.99 5.40
C VAL A 76 -12.14 -1.71 5.71
N LEU A 77 -10.90 -1.56 5.22
CA LEU A 77 -10.12 -0.33 5.36
C LEU A 77 -10.86 0.87 4.78
N GLU A 78 -11.31 0.79 3.53
CA GLU A 78 -12.01 1.88 2.83
C GLU A 78 -13.36 2.26 3.46
N THR A 79 -14.07 1.32 4.08
CA THR A 79 -15.44 1.56 4.56
C THR A 79 -15.56 1.72 6.06
N LYS A 80 -14.63 1.18 6.83
CA LYS A 80 -14.68 1.11 8.30
C LYS A 80 -13.43 1.64 8.98
N GLY A 81 -12.32 1.71 8.25
CA GLY A 81 -11.02 2.13 8.77
C GLY A 81 -10.25 1.03 9.49
N VAL A 82 -9.06 1.37 9.94
CA VAL A 82 -8.08 0.45 10.53
C VAL A 82 -8.49 -0.15 11.87
N ASP A 83 -9.40 0.50 12.61
CA ASP A 83 -9.91 0.04 13.91
C ASP A 83 -11.01 -1.03 13.79
N ALA A 84 -11.35 -1.44 12.58
CA ALA A 84 -12.48 -2.33 12.35
C ALA A 84 -12.17 -3.77 12.78
N LYS A 85 -13.07 -4.38 13.51
CA LYS A 85 -12.97 -5.78 13.96
C LYS A 85 -12.87 -6.78 12.80
N GLY A 86 -13.50 -6.43 11.68
CA GLY A 86 -13.44 -7.21 10.44
C GLY A 86 -12.04 -7.33 9.88
N LEU A 87 -11.21 -6.31 10.10
CA LEU A 87 -9.82 -6.30 9.66
C LEU A 87 -9.02 -7.44 10.32
N GLU A 88 -9.03 -7.54 11.65
CA GLU A 88 -8.33 -8.60 12.39
C GLU A 88 -8.75 -10.02 11.95
N ILE A 89 -10.03 -10.21 11.61
CA ILE A 89 -10.55 -11.51 11.15
C ILE A 89 -10.04 -11.82 9.75
N ALA A 90 -10.05 -10.84 8.85
CA ALA A 90 -9.55 -11.02 7.48
C ALA A 90 -8.03 -11.27 7.47
N GLU A 91 -7.28 -10.54 8.30
CA GLU A 91 -5.86 -10.73 8.55
C GLU A 91 -5.52 -12.16 8.97
N ALA A 92 -6.14 -12.62 10.05
CA ALA A 92 -5.88 -13.97 10.57
C ALA A 92 -6.14 -15.05 9.51
N ARG A 93 -7.15 -14.85 8.67
CA ARG A 93 -7.46 -15.79 7.60
C ARG A 93 -6.52 -15.69 6.41
N LEU A 94 -6.09 -14.48 6.05
CA LEU A 94 -5.05 -14.30 5.04
C LEU A 94 -3.82 -15.12 5.41
N ARG A 95 -3.32 -14.93 6.63
CA ARG A 95 -2.17 -15.65 7.17
C ARG A 95 -2.36 -17.18 7.18
N GLU A 96 -3.56 -17.65 7.56
CA GLU A 96 -3.93 -19.06 7.53
C GLU A 96 -3.81 -19.63 6.11
N HIS A 97 -4.38 -18.96 5.11
CA HIS A 97 -4.39 -19.44 3.72
C HIS A 97 -3.01 -19.41 3.06
N LEU A 98 -2.21 -18.36 3.32
CA LEU A 98 -0.82 -18.29 2.84
C LEU A 98 0.01 -19.44 3.40
N GLY A 99 -0.04 -19.66 4.72
CA GLY A 99 0.67 -20.74 5.39
C GLY A 99 0.23 -22.13 4.90
N GLU A 100 -1.06 -22.36 4.69
CA GLU A 100 -1.56 -23.63 4.16
C GLU A 100 -1.08 -23.89 2.72
N ALA A 101 -1.02 -22.85 1.88
CA ALA A 101 -0.49 -22.98 0.53
C ALA A 101 0.98 -23.40 0.53
N ALA A 102 1.83 -22.70 1.28
CA ALA A 102 3.25 -23.01 1.43
C ALA A 102 3.46 -24.42 2.02
N GLU A 103 2.71 -24.79 3.07
CA GLU A 103 2.82 -26.13 3.69
C GLU A 103 2.48 -27.27 2.71
N ILE A 104 1.51 -27.04 1.80
CA ILE A 104 1.17 -28.05 0.78
C ILE A 104 2.35 -28.27 -0.18
N VAL A 105 3.02 -27.19 -0.62
CA VAL A 105 4.20 -27.27 -1.50
C VAL A 105 5.30 -28.07 -0.79
N ILE A 106 5.66 -27.71 0.43
CA ILE A 106 6.69 -28.41 1.23
C ILE A 106 6.33 -29.89 1.41
N LYS A 107 5.08 -30.22 1.71
CA LYS A 107 4.62 -31.62 1.82
C LYS A 107 4.74 -32.40 0.52
N GLN A 108 4.54 -31.80 -0.65
CA GLN A 108 4.72 -32.48 -1.92
C GLN A 108 6.20 -32.70 -2.24
N LYS A 109 7.08 -31.73 -1.97
CA LYS A 109 8.53 -31.90 -2.07
C LYS A 109 9.02 -33.04 -1.20
N ASN A 110 8.61 -33.09 0.07
CA ASN A 110 8.99 -34.15 1.00
C ASN A 110 8.54 -35.56 0.54
N LYS A 111 7.56 -35.64 -0.37
CA LYS A 111 7.15 -36.86 -1.05
C LYS A 111 7.95 -37.14 -2.33
N GLY A 112 8.98 -36.37 -2.61
CA GLY A 112 9.84 -36.52 -3.78
C GLY A 112 9.24 -36.03 -5.08
N LYS A 113 8.23 -35.12 -5.02
CA LYS A 113 7.67 -34.52 -6.21
C LYS A 113 8.44 -33.26 -6.60
N ASP A 114 8.55 -33.00 -7.89
CA ASP A 114 8.98 -31.71 -8.38
C ASP A 114 7.87 -30.69 -8.15
N VAL A 115 8.16 -29.64 -7.40
CA VAL A 115 7.24 -28.59 -7.01
C VAL A 115 7.67 -27.21 -7.53
N SER A 116 8.79 -27.12 -8.27
CA SER A 116 9.40 -25.85 -8.67
C SER A 116 8.41 -24.95 -9.43
N ASN A 117 7.66 -25.49 -10.38
CA ASN A 117 6.66 -24.73 -11.15
C ASN A 117 5.48 -24.29 -10.28
N LEU A 118 5.06 -25.12 -9.32
CA LEU A 118 3.97 -24.79 -8.42
C LEU A 118 4.42 -23.71 -7.44
N ALA A 119 5.63 -23.83 -6.89
CA ALA A 119 6.20 -22.83 -5.98
C ALA A 119 6.30 -21.47 -6.67
N LYS A 120 6.82 -21.45 -7.92
CA LYS A 120 6.88 -20.21 -8.70
C LYS A 120 5.49 -19.60 -8.93
N GLU A 121 4.52 -20.38 -9.38
CA GLU A 121 3.14 -19.91 -9.61
C GLU A 121 2.54 -19.30 -8.33
N LEU A 122 2.74 -19.95 -7.19
CA LEU A 122 2.22 -19.46 -5.90
C LEU A 122 2.98 -18.22 -5.42
N ASN A 123 4.28 -18.12 -5.71
CA ASN A 123 5.05 -16.93 -5.40
C ASN A 123 4.57 -15.72 -6.19
N ASP A 124 4.36 -15.88 -7.50
CA ASP A 124 3.80 -14.82 -8.35
C ASP A 124 2.44 -14.32 -7.81
N ASP A 125 1.57 -15.24 -7.40
CA ASP A 125 0.26 -14.92 -6.81
C ASP A 125 0.39 -14.25 -5.42
N PHE A 126 1.42 -14.63 -4.62
CA PHE A 126 1.73 -14.00 -3.33
C PHE A 126 2.13 -12.55 -3.53
N GLU A 127 3.06 -12.28 -4.43
CA GLU A 127 3.51 -10.95 -4.77
C GLU A 127 2.34 -10.05 -5.22
N GLU A 128 1.47 -10.56 -6.09
CA GLU A 128 0.29 -9.81 -6.52
C GLU A 128 -0.63 -9.47 -5.35
N SER A 129 -0.80 -10.41 -4.42
CA SER A 129 -1.61 -10.20 -3.21
C SER A 129 -0.97 -9.19 -2.26
N LYS A 130 0.34 -9.27 -2.05
CA LYS A 130 1.16 -8.35 -1.25
C LYS A 130 1.07 -6.93 -1.81
N PHE A 131 1.30 -6.77 -3.12
CA PHE A 131 1.17 -5.50 -3.81
C PHE A 131 -0.20 -4.86 -3.62
N ALA A 132 -1.28 -5.61 -3.91
CA ALA A 132 -2.63 -5.09 -3.77
C ALA A 132 -3.00 -4.69 -2.33
N LEU A 133 -2.41 -5.37 -1.35
CA LEU A 133 -2.59 -5.05 0.06
C LEU A 133 -1.84 -3.78 0.45
N THR A 134 -0.57 -3.67 0.05
CA THR A 134 0.27 -2.48 0.28
C THR A 134 -0.36 -1.24 -0.35
N ASP A 135 -0.86 -1.32 -1.59
CA ASP A 135 -1.60 -0.23 -2.25
C ASP A 135 -2.84 0.20 -1.45
N SER A 136 -3.52 -0.78 -0.83
CA SER A 136 -4.68 -0.49 0.01
C SER A 136 -4.32 0.27 1.28
N PHE A 137 -3.20 -0.09 1.94
CA PHE A 137 -2.68 0.62 3.11
C PHE A 137 -2.19 2.01 2.75
N LYS A 138 -1.44 2.17 1.65
CA LYS A 138 -0.98 3.48 1.13
C LYS A 138 -2.16 4.41 0.83
N SER A 139 -3.22 3.89 0.21
CA SER A 139 -4.43 4.66 -0.09
C SER A 139 -5.13 5.16 1.17
N GLU A 140 -5.29 4.30 2.19
CA GLU A 140 -5.88 4.69 3.48
C GLU A 140 -4.99 5.67 4.25
N LYS A 141 -3.68 5.48 4.23
CA LYS A 141 -2.70 6.41 4.81
C LYS A 141 -2.86 7.81 4.24
N LYS A 142 -2.89 7.93 2.92
CA LYS A 142 -3.09 9.20 2.23
C LYS A 142 -4.43 9.88 2.59
N ALA A 143 -5.50 9.09 2.75
CA ALA A 143 -6.79 9.62 3.17
C ALA A 143 -6.75 10.16 4.62
N LEU A 144 -6.09 9.44 5.54
CA LEU A 144 -5.91 9.86 6.92
C LEU A 144 -5.01 11.09 7.05
N GLU A 145 -3.91 11.17 6.30
CA GLU A 145 -3.02 12.34 6.26
C GLU A 145 -3.73 13.59 5.73
N ALA A 146 -4.51 13.45 4.66
CA ALA A 146 -5.34 14.55 4.15
C ALA A 146 -6.38 15.01 5.21
N ARG A 147 -6.92 14.08 5.99
CA ARG A 147 -7.82 14.39 7.10
C ARG A 147 -7.11 15.10 8.25
N GLU A 148 -5.90 14.66 8.58
CA GLU A 148 -5.03 15.29 9.58
C GLU A 148 -4.78 16.76 9.23
N ASP A 149 -4.33 17.03 8.01
CA ASP A 149 -4.06 18.38 7.51
C ASP A 149 -5.28 19.30 7.57
N GLU A 150 -6.44 18.80 7.19
CA GLU A 150 -7.68 19.56 7.22
C GLU A 150 -8.10 19.88 8.67
N LEU A 151 -7.97 18.92 9.58
CA LEU A 151 -8.27 19.13 11.01
C LEU A 151 -7.30 20.13 11.64
N GLU A 152 -6.03 20.10 11.29
CA GLU A 152 -5.07 21.11 11.75
C GLU A 152 -5.43 22.52 11.29
N LYS A 153 -5.81 22.69 10.02
CA LYS A 153 -6.26 23.97 9.49
C LYS A 153 -7.51 24.48 10.22
N GLN A 154 -8.48 23.59 10.43
CA GLN A 154 -9.73 23.91 11.14
C GLN A 154 -9.48 24.27 12.61
N MET A 155 -8.61 23.54 13.30
CA MET A 155 -8.19 23.81 14.67
C MET A 155 -7.53 25.19 14.79
N LYS A 156 -6.55 25.48 13.91
CA LYS A 156 -5.86 26.79 13.86
C LYS A 156 -6.83 27.93 13.58
N ALA A 157 -7.79 27.73 12.68
CA ALA A 157 -8.83 28.72 12.35
C ALA A 157 -9.79 28.98 13.53
N ALA A 158 -10.26 27.93 14.21
CA ALA A 158 -11.11 28.04 15.38
C ALA A 158 -10.41 28.77 16.55
N ALA A 159 -9.15 28.42 16.81
CA ALA A 159 -8.32 29.08 17.81
C ALA A 159 -8.14 30.59 17.50
N LYS A 160 -7.87 30.93 16.24
CA LYS A 160 -7.75 32.34 15.81
C LYS A 160 -9.07 33.12 15.93
N ALA A 161 -10.19 32.44 15.78
CA ALA A 161 -11.52 33.03 15.96
C ALA A 161 -11.94 33.14 17.46
N GLY A 162 -11.15 32.61 18.38
CA GLY A 162 -11.47 32.59 19.82
C GLY A 162 -12.49 31.50 20.22
N ASP A 163 -12.83 30.59 19.31
CA ASP A 163 -13.75 29.48 19.58
C ASP A 163 -12.99 28.28 20.17
N THR A 164 -12.71 28.38 21.46
CA THR A 164 -11.92 27.36 22.19
C THR A 164 -12.58 25.99 22.19
N ALA A 165 -13.93 25.94 22.26
CA ALA A 165 -14.66 24.67 22.27
C ALA A 165 -14.50 23.90 20.95
N LYS A 166 -14.55 24.61 19.80
CA LYS A 166 -14.28 23.97 18.50
C LYS A 166 -12.82 23.61 18.33
N ALA A 167 -11.90 24.44 18.77
CA ALA A 167 -10.48 24.13 18.72
C ALA A 167 -10.15 22.87 19.50
N GLU A 168 -10.72 22.69 20.71
CA GLU A 168 -10.59 21.47 21.50
C GLU A 168 -11.23 20.23 20.84
N ALA A 169 -12.40 20.39 20.21
CA ALA A 169 -13.04 19.29 19.48
C ALA A 169 -12.17 18.82 18.29
N PHE A 170 -11.62 19.75 17.51
CA PHE A 170 -10.71 19.41 16.41
C PHE A 170 -9.40 18.80 16.91
N ALA A 171 -8.85 19.26 18.04
CA ALA A 171 -7.67 18.67 18.65
C ALA A 171 -7.89 17.22 19.09
N GLN A 172 -9.08 16.90 19.63
CA GLN A 172 -9.44 15.52 19.98
C GLN A 172 -9.58 14.64 18.75
N GLU A 173 -10.22 15.13 17.68
CA GLU A 173 -10.36 14.39 16.43
C GLU A 173 -9.00 14.17 15.76
N LEU A 174 -8.13 15.18 15.74
CA LEU A 174 -6.75 15.09 15.27
C LEU A 174 -5.96 14.02 16.03
N GLY A 175 -6.11 13.95 17.36
CA GLY A 175 -5.50 12.88 18.15
C GLY A 175 -5.97 11.48 17.77
N ARG A 176 -7.22 11.32 17.37
CA ARG A 176 -7.74 10.03 16.87
C ARG A 176 -7.16 9.66 15.51
N VAL A 177 -7.10 10.62 14.59
CA VAL A 177 -6.52 10.39 13.25
C VAL A 177 -5.04 10.00 13.37
N LYS A 178 -4.26 10.67 14.23
CA LYS A 178 -2.86 10.29 14.49
C LYS A 178 -2.72 8.86 15.05
N ALA A 179 -3.59 8.48 15.98
CA ALA A 179 -3.59 7.11 16.50
C ALA A 179 -3.97 6.07 15.43
N GLN A 180 -4.86 6.43 14.49
CA GLN A 180 -5.20 5.58 13.36
C GLN A 180 -4.04 5.43 12.37
N LEU A 181 -3.28 6.50 12.10
CA LEU A 181 -2.06 6.44 11.29
C LEU A 181 -1.00 5.52 11.92
N GLU A 182 -0.73 5.67 13.22
CA GLU A 182 0.21 4.79 13.93
C GLU A 182 -0.23 3.32 13.88
N LEU A 183 -1.52 3.05 14.04
CA LEU A 183 -2.06 1.69 13.95
C LEU A 183 -1.98 1.15 12.53
N LEU A 184 -2.22 1.98 11.52
CA LEU A 184 -2.14 1.60 10.11
C LEU A 184 -0.71 1.19 9.74
N GLU A 185 0.29 1.97 10.14
CA GLU A 185 1.71 1.65 9.91
C GLU A 185 2.14 0.35 10.62
N LEU A 186 1.65 0.13 11.83
CA LEU A 186 1.90 -1.13 12.54
C LEU A 186 1.30 -2.32 11.79
N LYS A 187 0.07 -2.18 11.32
CA LYS A 187 -0.64 -3.22 10.58
C LYS A 187 0.01 -3.52 9.23
N GLU A 188 0.36 -2.48 8.47
CA GLU A 188 1.09 -2.63 7.21
C GLU A 188 2.34 -3.47 7.41
N LYS A 189 3.14 -3.14 8.42
CA LYS A 189 4.36 -3.88 8.75
C LYS A 189 4.09 -5.33 9.17
N GLU A 190 3.06 -5.58 10.00
CA GLU A 190 2.70 -6.95 10.39
C GLU A 190 2.36 -7.81 9.16
N PHE A 191 1.71 -7.22 8.14
CA PHE A 191 1.40 -7.92 6.91
C PHE A 191 2.61 -8.19 6.04
N GLU A 192 3.50 -7.20 5.89
CA GLU A 192 4.75 -7.38 5.16
C GLU A 192 5.55 -8.54 5.77
N ASP A 193 5.73 -8.53 7.09
CA ASP A 193 6.45 -9.59 7.81
C ASP A 193 5.79 -10.99 7.59
N ASP A 194 4.45 -11.08 7.53
CA ASP A 194 3.73 -12.34 7.28
C ASP A 194 3.92 -12.85 5.85
N PHE A 195 3.88 -11.96 4.85
CA PHE A 195 4.11 -12.33 3.45
C PHE A 195 5.56 -12.80 3.26
N ASP A 196 6.52 -12.06 3.80
CA ASP A 196 7.94 -12.37 3.69
C ASP A 196 8.25 -13.75 4.28
N GLU A 197 7.65 -14.12 5.44
CA GLU A 197 7.84 -15.44 6.07
C GLU A 197 7.34 -16.59 5.18
N GLU A 198 6.17 -16.42 4.55
CA GLU A 198 5.61 -17.48 3.70
C GLU A 198 6.27 -17.53 2.32
N GLU A 199 6.69 -16.38 1.79
CA GLU A 199 7.47 -16.25 0.56
C GLU A 199 8.82 -16.94 0.69
N GLU A 200 9.56 -16.72 1.78
CA GLU A 200 10.84 -17.41 2.04
C GLU A 200 10.68 -18.93 1.95
N LYS A 201 9.58 -19.47 2.49
CA LYS A 201 9.26 -20.90 2.42
C LYS A 201 9.07 -21.41 0.99
N LEU A 202 8.43 -20.62 0.12
CA LEU A 202 8.24 -20.95 -1.30
C LEU A 202 9.53 -20.79 -2.10
N GLU A 203 10.29 -19.74 -1.83
CA GLU A 203 11.55 -19.46 -2.51
C GLU A 203 12.57 -20.58 -2.36
N GLU A 204 12.61 -21.29 -1.22
CA GLU A 204 13.47 -22.45 -1.04
C GLU A 204 13.19 -23.57 -2.07
N GLU A 205 11.98 -23.59 -2.63
CA GLU A 205 11.54 -24.58 -3.59
C GLU A 205 11.81 -24.21 -5.05
N MET A 206 12.08 -22.92 -5.32
CA MET A 206 12.43 -22.42 -6.63
C MET A 206 13.91 -22.71 -6.93
N ASN A 207 14.26 -22.84 -8.22
CA ASN A 207 15.67 -22.93 -8.56
C ASN A 207 16.36 -21.56 -8.41
N ALA A 208 17.65 -21.57 -8.12
CA ALA A 208 18.41 -20.36 -7.80
C ALA A 208 18.38 -19.29 -8.90
N GLN A 209 18.28 -19.71 -10.16
CA GLN A 209 18.18 -18.80 -11.29
C GLN A 209 16.82 -18.08 -11.29
N GLN A 210 15.73 -18.83 -11.13
CA GLN A 210 14.37 -18.28 -11.11
C GLN A 210 14.21 -17.27 -9.98
N LYS A 211 14.74 -17.59 -8.79
CA LYS A 211 14.72 -16.67 -7.65
C LYS A 211 15.43 -15.34 -7.94
N ALA A 212 16.61 -15.42 -8.55
CA ALA A 212 17.37 -14.22 -8.88
C ALA A 212 16.69 -13.37 -9.97
N GLU A 213 16.09 -14.02 -10.98
CA GLU A 213 15.33 -13.35 -12.04
C GLU A 213 14.10 -12.66 -11.48
N GLU A 214 13.38 -13.30 -10.57
CA GLU A 214 12.19 -12.81 -9.88
C GLU A 214 12.52 -11.55 -9.08
N THR A 215 13.45 -11.63 -8.13
CA THR A 215 13.83 -10.49 -7.28
C THR A 215 14.31 -9.28 -8.09
N ILE A 216 15.03 -9.51 -9.22
CA ILE A 216 15.41 -8.41 -10.13
C ILE A 216 14.18 -7.75 -10.78
N ARG A 217 13.18 -8.54 -11.17
CA ARG A 217 11.94 -8.04 -11.78
C ARG A 217 11.14 -7.22 -10.77
N GLU A 218 10.98 -7.73 -9.56
CA GLU A 218 10.28 -7.07 -8.45
C GLU A 218 10.89 -5.70 -8.14
N ALA A 219 12.20 -5.64 -7.98
CA ALA A 219 12.91 -4.39 -7.79
C ALA A 219 12.68 -3.37 -8.93
N GLU A 220 12.56 -3.84 -10.18
CA GLU A 220 12.25 -2.96 -11.32
C GLU A 220 10.81 -2.45 -11.30
N GLU A 221 9.86 -3.31 -10.92
CA GLU A 221 8.45 -2.99 -10.83
C GLU A 221 8.21 -1.98 -9.69
N GLU A 222 8.77 -2.21 -8.51
CA GLU A 222 8.67 -1.30 -7.36
C GLU A 222 9.20 0.11 -7.68
N LYS A 223 10.36 0.19 -8.36
CA LYS A 223 10.85 1.48 -8.84
C LYS A 223 9.88 2.16 -9.81
N ALA A 224 9.29 1.40 -10.73
CA ALA A 224 8.38 1.95 -11.72
C ALA A 224 7.12 2.51 -11.05
N GLU A 225 6.59 1.83 -10.06
CA GLU A 225 5.45 2.25 -9.27
C GLU A 225 5.75 3.53 -8.48
N MET A 226 6.88 3.60 -7.81
CA MET A 226 7.30 4.81 -7.10
C MET A 226 7.41 6.03 -8.02
N ILE A 227 7.88 5.83 -9.26
CA ILE A 227 7.92 6.89 -10.26
C ILE A 227 6.50 7.32 -10.68
N GLU A 228 5.59 6.37 -10.87
CA GLU A 228 4.21 6.63 -11.26
C GLU A 228 3.48 7.39 -10.13
N GLU A 229 3.61 6.94 -8.89
CA GLU A 229 3.02 7.58 -7.70
C GLU A 229 3.53 9.03 -7.55
N ALA A 230 4.84 9.24 -7.64
CA ALA A 230 5.42 10.58 -7.59
C ALA A 230 4.89 11.50 -8.72
N GLN A 231 4.68 10.96 -9.93
CA GLN A 231 4.12 11.72 -11.05
C GLN A 231 2.64 12.07 -10.83
N GLU A 232 1.85 11.15 -10.27
CA GLU A 232 0.44 11.40 -9.95
C GLU A 232 0.28 12.49 -8.88
N GLU A 233 1.18 12.53 -7.92
CA GLU A 233 1.24 13.56 -6.88
C GLU A 233 1.82 14.88 -7.36
N GLY A 234 2.40 14.92 -8.54
CA GLY A 234 3.09 16.07 -9.08
C GLY A 234 4.41 16.38 -8.41
N ALA A 235 4.98 15.39 -7.71
CA ALA A 235 6.25 15.47 -7.03
C ALA A 235 7.42 15.50 -8.02
N GLU A 236 8.44 16.30 -7.73
CA GLU A 236 9.67 16.32 -8.52
C GLU A 236 10.69 15.33 -7.95
N ILE A 237 11.01 14.30 -8.72
CA ILE A 237 12.01 13.30 -8.32
C ILE A 237 13.43 13.87 -8.52
N PRO A 238 14.26 13.97 -7.47
CA PRO A 238 15.64 14.41 -7.62
C PRO A 238 16.45 13.46 -8.51
N ALA A 239 17.34 13.99 -9.32
CA ALA A 239 18.19 13.17 -10.21
C ALA A 239 19.10 12.17 -9.45
N SER A 240 19.32 12.40 -8.15
CA SER A 240 20.10 11.52 -7.27
C SER A 240 19.29 10.39 -6.66
N ALA A 241 17.96 10.48 -6.63
CA ALA A 241 17.09 9.61 -5.87
C ALA A 241 17.33 8.11 -6.14
N PHE A 242 17.44 7.72 -7.40
CA PHE A 242 17.62 6.32 -7.78
C PHE A 242 19.07 5.89 -8.06
N VAL A 243 20.08 6.74 -7.85
CA VAL A 243 21.49 6.41 -8.19
C VAL A 243 21.98 5.15 -7.45
N LYS A 244 21.64 5.00 -6.17
CA LYS A 244 22.03 3.82 -5.40
C LYS A 244 21.33 2.57 -5.92
N PHE A 245 20.03 2.65 -6.12
CA PHE A 245 19.19 1.60 -6.68
C PHE A 245 19.71 1.12 -8.05
N ASP A 246 19.86 2.04 -9.01
CA ASP A 246 20.28 1.71 -10.37
C ASP A 246 21.65 1.02 -10.42
N ARG A 247 22.55 1.43 -9.54
CA ARG A 247 23.86 0.79 -9.41
C ARG A 247 23.74 -0.64 -8.89
N LEU A 248 22.98 -0.87 -7.84
CA LEU A 248 22.80 -2.20 -7.23
C LEU A 248 22.10 -3.15 -8.19
N LEU A 249 21.03 -2.70 -8.82
CA LEU A 249 20.28 -3.48 -9.79
C LEU A 249 21.12 -3.83 -11.04
N SER A 250 21.93 -2.88 -11.52
CA SER A 250 22.86 -3.15 -12.61
C SER A 250 23.88 -4.23 -12.24
N GLN A 251 24.41 -4.19 -11.02
CA GLN A 251 25.31 -5.21 -10.51
C GLN A 251 24.61 -6.57 -10.33
N ALA A 252 23.36 -6.58 -9.87
CA ALA A 252 22.56 -7.80 -9.77
C ALA A 252 22.43 -8.47 -11.15
N LYS A 253 22.07 -7.71 -12.18
CA LYS A 253 21.95 -8.19 -13.56
C LYS A 253 23.28 -8.71 -14.13
N GLU A 254 24.39 -8.07 -13.79
CA GLU A 254 25.72 -8.57 -14.17
C GLU A 254 26.03 -9.92 -13.50
N LEU A 255 25.68 -10.10 -12.24
CA LEU A 255 25.88 -11.37 -11.53
C LEU A 255 24.96 -12.45 -12.08
N LEU A 256 23.71 -12.14 -12.41
CA LEU A 256 22.78 -13.05 -13.08
C LEU A 256 23.37 -13.55 -14.40
N ALA A 257 23.90 -12.63 -15.24
CA ALA A 257 24.53 -12.97 -16.51
C ALA A 257 25.81 -13.82 -16.37
N ARG A 258 26.43 -13.82 -15.18
CA ARG A 258 27.59 -14.64 -14.82
C ARG A 258 27.21 -15.93 -14.09
N GLU A 259 25.93 -16.28 -14.07
CA GLU A 259 25.39 -17.44 -13.37
C GLU A 259 25.66 -17.44 -11.85
N ASN A 260 25.93 -16.28 -11.26
CA ASN A 260 26.01 -16.09 -9.82
C ASN A 260 24.65 -15.67 -9.26
N TYR A 261 23.73 -16.60 -9.22
CA TYR A 261 22.32 -16.38 -8.91
C TYR A 261 22.11 -15.87 -7.47
N GLN A 262 22.81 -16.46 -6.51
CA GLN A 262 22.71 -16.02 -5.11
C GLN A 262 23.21 -14.59 -4.93
N GLY A 263 24.32 -14.23 -5.56
CA GLY A 263 24.83 -12.87 -5.51
C GLY A 263 23.91 -11.88 -6.24
N ALA A 264 23.28 -12.32 -7.33
CA ALA A 264 22.32 -11.51 -8.07
C ALA A 264 21.10 -11.20 -7.21
N LYS A 265 20.49 -12.20 -6.56
CA LYS A 265 19.37 -12.04 -5.61
C LYS A 265 19.73 -11.06 -4.51
N GLN A 266 20.84 -11.28 -3.80
CA GLN A 266 21.25 -10.39 -2.70
C GLN A 266 21.45 -8.93 -3.10
N LEU A 267 21.91 -8.67 -4.33
CA LEU A 267 22.06 -7.29 -4.80
C LEU A 267 20.75 -6.68 -5.25
N ALA A 268 19.82 -7.48 -5.75
CA ALA A 268 18.46 -7.03 -6.07
C ALA A 268 17.70 -6.65 -4.80
N GLU A 269 17.71 -7.49 -3.76
CA GLU A 269 17.16 -7.18 -2.43
C GLU A 269 17.74 -5.87 -1.84
N GLN A 270 19.07 -5.69 -1.95
CA GLN A 270 19.69 -4.42 -1.53
C GLN A 270 19.29 -3.22 -2.40
N ALA A 271 18.85 -3.45 -3.63
CA ALA A 271 18.29 -2.39 -4.47
C ALA A 271 16.89 -2.01 -3.97
N GLU A 272 16.05 -2.97 -3.66
CA GLU A 272 14.74 -2.74 -3.02
C GLU A 272 14.87 -1.97 -1.71
N ASP A 273 15.74 -2.43 -0.80
CA ASP A 273 16.07 -1.69 0.44
C ASP A 273 16.51 -0.24 0.18
N ALA A 274 17.09 0.03 -0.98
CA ALA A 274 17.52 1.38 -1.32
C ALA A 274 16.35 2.28 -1.74
N LEU A 275 15.21 1.73 -2.16
CA LEU A 275 13.99 2.48 -2.48
C LEU A 275 13.34 3.06 -1.23
N GLU A 276 13.40 2.39 -0.08
CA GLU A 276 12.87 2.93 1.19
C GLU A 276 13.40 4.33 1.56
N GLY A 277 14.59 4.67 1.05
CA GLY A 277 15.19 5.99 1.28
C GLY A 277 14.76 7.05 0.27
N VAL A 278 14.21 6.65 -0.87
CA VAL A 278 13.88 7.55 -1.98
C VAL A 278 12.70 8.45 -1.63
N ASP A 279 11.66 7.92 -1.02
CA ASP A 279 10.50 8.71 -0.58
C ASP A 279 10.92 9.85 0.35
N LYS A 280 11.77 9.55 1.32
CA LYS A 280 12.31 10.57 2.24
C LYS A 280 13.17 11.62 1.53
N GLU A 281 13.86 11.22 0.46
CA GLU A 281 14.66 12.14 -0.34
C GLU A 281 13.78 13.04 -1.21
N ILE A 282 12.71 12.50 -1.79
CA ILE A 282 11.70 13.24 -2.55
C ILE A 282 11.00 14.24 -1.63
N GLU A 283 10.46 13.80 -0.50
CA GLU A 283 9.78 14.66 0.47
C GLU A 283 10.68 15.80 0.98
N LYS A 284 11.94 15.50 1.24
CA LYS A 284 12.91 16.51 1.65
C LYS A 284 13.19 17.52 0.54
N PHE A 285 13.28 17.05 -0.69
CA PHE A 285 13.51 17.92 -1.86
C PHE A 285 12.35 18.87 -2.07
N GLU A 286 11.13 18.41 -1.96
CA GLU A 286 9.92 19.22 -2.06
C GLU A 286 9.85 20.28 -0.95
N LYS A 287 10.07 19.90 0.30
CA LYS A 287 10.11 20.84 1.42
C LYS A 287 11.21 21.93 1.26
N GLU A 288 12.35 21.55 0.68
CA GLU A 288 13.39 22.53 0.37
C GLU A 288 13.00 23.45 -0.79
N LYS A 289 12.27 22.95 -1.78
CA LYS A 289 11.75 23.74 -2.90
C LYS A 289 10.71 24.73 -2.42
N GLU A 290 9.70 24.28 -1.69
CA GLU A 290 8.66 25.15 -1.11
C GLU A 290 9.26 26.26 -0.25
N ARG A 291 10.23 25.93 0.60
CA ARG A 291 10.92 26.94 1.44
C ARG A 291 11.68 27.97 0.61
N LYS A 292 12.27 27.56 -0.52
CA LYS A 292 12.96 28.51 -1.41
C LYS A 292 11.96 29.39 -2.15
N GLU A 293 10.84 28.86 -2.59
CA GLU A 293 9.77 29.61 -3.24
C GLU A 293 9.14 30.64 -2.28
N GLU A 294 8.95 30.26 -1.00
CA GLU A 294 8.45 31.15 0.04
C GLU A 294 9.47 32.29 0.31
N GLN A 295 10.75 31.99 0.40
CA GLN A 295 11.80 33.00 0.56
C GLN A 295 11.85 33.99 -0.61
N VAL A 296 11.71 33.52 -1.85
CA VAL A 296 11.66 34.39 -3.03
C VAL A 296 10.45 35.31 -3.00
N LYS A 297 9.28 34.79 -2.62
CA LYS A 297 8.06 35.63 -2.45
C LYS A 297 8.23 36.69 -1.38
N ASP A 298 8.77 36.35 -0.25
CA ASP A 298 9.04 37.28 0.85
C ASP A 298 10.03 38.39 0.42
N GLU A 299 11.07 38.02 -0.34
CA GLU A 299 12.04 39.00 -0.87
C GLU A 299 11.37 39.94 -1.92
N GLU A 300 10.50 39.40 -2.78
CA GLU A 300 9.77 40.21 -3.77
C GLU A 300 8.76 41.16 -3.10
N GLU A 301 8.04 40.69 -2.07
CA GLU A 301 7.13 41.51 -1.29
C GLU A 301 7.87 42.66 -0.57
N GLN A 302 8.99 42.34 0.09
CA GLN A 302 9.82 43.36 0.75
C GLN A 302 10.40 44.38 -0.25
N LYS A 303 10.72 43.94 -1.47
CA LYS A 303 11.20 44.84 -2.50
C LYS A 303 10.09 45.78 -2.99
N GLN A 304 8.89 45.24 -3.21
CA GLN A 304 7.73 46.06 -3.59
C GLN A 304 7.33 47.07 -2.49
N GLU A 305 7.41 46.67 -1.23
CA GLU A 305 7.17 47.60 -0.12
C GLU A 305 8.21 48.75 -0.03
N ARG A 306 9.49 48.43 -0.27
CA ARG A 306 10.54 49.48 -0.34
C ARG A 306 10.34 50.43 -1.49
N GLU A 307 10.02 49.89 -2.71
CA GLU A 307 9.72 50.73 -3.88
C GLU A 307 8.54 51.66 -3.63
N LYS A 308 7.46 51.20 -2.97
CA LYS A 308 6.32 52.04 -2.58
C LYS A 308 6.69 53.13 -1.56
N GLN A 309 7.52 52.80 -0.58
CA GLN A 309 7.98 53.78 0.40
C GLN A 309 8.87 54.88 -0.21
N GLU A 310 9.76 54.48 -1.16
CA GLU A 310 10.59 55.44 -1.91
C GLU A 310 9.75 56.32 -2.86
N GLU A 311 8.64 55.81 -3.43
CA GLU A 311 7.71 56.62 -4.22
C GLU A 311 6.89 57.61 -3.38
N GLU A 312 6.50 57.20 -2.15
CA GLU A 312 5.81 58.10 -1.20
C GLU A 312 6.74 59.21 -0.69
N GLU A 313 8.01 58.89 -0.36
CA GLU A 313 8.99 59.92 0.08
C GLU A 313 9.40 60.89 -1.02
N ASN A 314 9.32 60.54 -2.30
CA ASN A 314 9.63 61.43 -3.43
C ASN A 314 8.45 62.32 -3.88
N ASN A 315 7.26 62.10 -3.31
CA ASN A 315 6.06 62.88 -3.65
C ASN A 315 5.65 63.94 -2.59
N ASP A 316 6.36 64.02 -1.49
CA ASP A 316 6.25 65.06 -0.46
C ASP A 316 7.36 66.13 -0.62
#